data_0214a8b65c09fbae1aafc79b7c301b6e
#
_entry.id   0214a8b65c09fbae1aafc79b7c301b6e
#
_cell.length_a   1.000
_cell.length_b   1.000
_cell.length_c   1.000
_cell.angle_alpha   90.00
_cell.angle_beta   90.00
_cell.angle_gamma   90.00
#
_symmetry.space_group_name_H-M   'P 1'
#
loop_
_entity.id
_entity.type
_entity.pdbx_description
1 polymer ?
#
loop_
_entity_poly.entity_id
_entity_poly.type
_entity_poly.pdbx_seq_one_letter_code
_entity_poly.pdbx_strand_id
1 'polypeptide(L)'
;VKVDKLPYDLSDLTKFKDYTVLFVTELPYADQIKLDAFCRESKIRFISADCHGPFARLFNDFGPEFEVLDKNGEDPTEVMIESITNAERGVVTLLKGSKHPYEDGDVVTINKVDGMTLNQEGQTSSINGTVHAIKVINSRSFEIGDTRNYSEYIKNGLAKNVKIPIKIDFPSF
;
A
#
# COMPACT_ATOMS: atom_id res chain seq x y z
N VAL A 1 21.88 7.43 1.58
CA VAL A 1 21.67 7.24 3.03
C VAL A 1 23.00 7.50 3.73
N LYS A 2 23.01 8.40 4.71
CA LYS A 2 24.17 8.61 5.58
C LYS A 2 23.98 7.80 6.85
N VAL A 3 24.99 7.01 7.23
CA VAL A 3 24.98 6.19 8.43
C VAL A 3 26.12 6.63 9.33
N ASP A 4 25.80 7.05 10.53
CA ASP A 4 26.77 7.43 11.55
C ASP A 4 26.68 6.45 12.74
N LYS A 5 27.82 6.00 13.25
CA LYS A 5 27.90 5.27 14.50
C LYS A 5 28.17 6.26 15.63
N LEU A 6 27.20 6.38 16.55
CA LEU A 6 27.32 7.29 17.67
C LEU A 6 27.75 6.55 18.94
N PRO A 7 28.55 7.17 19.81
CA PRO A 7 28.87 6.60 21.11
C PRO A 7 27.62 6.56 21.99
N TYR A 8 27.57 5.60 22.90
CA TYR A 8 26.53 5.50 23.91
C TYR A 8 26.69 6.67 24.92
N ASP A 9 25.85 7.64 24.77
CA ASP A 9 25.72 8.78 25.68
C ASP A 9 24.30 9.32 25.57
N LEU A 10 23.56 9.26 26.65
CA LEU A 10 22.16 9.70 26.75
C LEU A 10 22.01 11.00 27.56
N SER A 11 23.10 11.72 27.83
CA SER A 11 23.06 12.99 28.55
C SER A 11 22.36 14.08 27.74
N ASP A 12 22.47 14.03 26.41
CA ASP A 12 21.82 14.95 25.49
C ASP A 12 21.23 14.17 24.32
N LEU A 13 19.89 14.03 24.30
CA LEU A 13 19.16 13.35 23.24
C LEU A 13 18.94 14.24 22.01
N THR A 14 19.13 15.56 22.14
CA THR A 14 18.87 16.49 21.03
C THR A 14 19.79 16.25 19.83
N LYS A 15 20.96 15.67 20.06
CA LYS A 15 21.92 15.24 19.02
C LYS A 15 21.33 14.23 18.01
N PHE A 16 20.25 13.54 18.39
CA PHE A 16 19.59 12.57 17.51
C PHE A 16 18.55 13.18 16.58
N LYS A 17 18.18 14.46 16.75
CA LYS A 17 17.10 15.11 15.98
C LYS A 17 17.34 15.17 14.48
N ASP A 18 18.59 15.15 14.06
CA ASP A 18 18.96 15.22 12.64
C ASP A 18 18.86 13.87 11.92
N TYR A 19 18.54 12.79 12.67
CA TYR A 19 18.41 11.45 12.11
C TYR A 19 16.95 11.09 11.87
N THR A 20 16.70 10.34 10.83
CA THR A 20 15.36 9.82 10.50
C THR A 20 15.08 8.46 11.14
N VAL A 21 16.13 7.72 11.46
CA VAL A 21 16.06 6.40 12.11
C VAL A 21 17.13 6.32 13.17
N LEU A 22 16.78 5.84 14.33
CA LEU A 22 17.71 5.45 15.40
C LEU A 22 17.67 3.94 15.59
N PHE A 23 18.79 3.28 15.34
CA PHE A 23 18.97 1.85 15.57
C PHE A 23 19.87 1.62 16.78
N VAL A 24 19.39 0.86 17.74
CA VAL A 24 20.13 0.57 18.98
C VAL A 24 20.30 -0.91 19.22
N THR A 25 21.44 -1.29 19.80
CA THR A 25 21.75 -2.65 20.19
C THR A 25 22.36 -2.67 21.58
N GLU A 26 22.10 -3.72 22.34
CA GLU A 26 22.74 -4.01 23.63
C GLU A 26 22.62 -2.89 24.67
N LEU A 27 21.55 -2.09 24.61
CA LEU A 27 21.28 -1.06 25.61
C LEU A 27 20.45 -1.60 26.77
N PRO A 28 20.65 -1.06 28.01
CA PRO A 28 19.75 -1.31 29.12
C PRO A 28 18.28 -1.00 28.75
N TYR A 29 17.36 -1.83 29.21
CA TYR A 29 15.92 -1.69 28.90
C TYR A 29 15.37 -0.30 29.25
N ALA A 30 15.75 0.26 30.41
CA ALA A 30 15.33 1.57 30.83
C ALA A 30 15.77 2.70 29.87
N ASP A 31 16.91 2.53 29.22
CA ASP A 31 17.43 3.52 28.27
C ASP A 31 16.76 3.36 26.90
N GLN A 32 16.39 2.14 26.52
CA GLN A 32 15.59 1.90 25.32
C GLN A 32 14.23 2.57 25.42
N ILE A 33 13.54 2.49 26.58
CA ILE A 33 12.26 3.19 26.83
C ILE A 33 12.42 4.71 26.69
N LYS A 34 13.47 5.29 27.26
CA LYS A 34 13.74 6.73 27.16
C LYS A 34 13.98 7.18 25.72
N LEU A 35 14.76 6.39 24.98
CA LEU A 35 15.05 6.67 23.57
C LEU A 35 13.82 6.53 22.71
N ASP A 36 13.00 5.51 22.93
CA ASP A 36 11.74 5.30 22.20
C ASP A 36 10.79 6.49 22.39
N ALA A 37 10.57 6.91 23.66
CA ALA A 37 9.74 8.08 23.96
C ALA A 37 10.23 9.36 23.25
N PHE A 38 11.54 9.60 23.31
CA PHE A 38 12.15 10.76 22.62
C PHE A 38 12.00 10.66 21.10
N CYS A 39 12.24 9.48 20.52
CA CYS A 39 12.12 9.23 19.08
C CYS A 39 10.68 9.46 18.61
N ARG A 40 9.71 8.99 19.37
CA ARG A 40 8.28 9.14 19.07
C ARG A 40 7.86 10.61 19.06
N GLU A 41 8.27 11.40 20.06
CA GLU A 41 8.04 12.85 20.11
C GLU A 41 8.73 13.59 18.95
N SER A 42 9.95 13.19 18.62
CA SER A 42 10.76 13.82 17.58
C SER A 42 10.47 13.30 16.16
N LYS A 43 9.53 12.36 15.99
CA LYS A 43 9.20 11.68 14.72
C LYS A 43 10.40 10.96 14.08
N ILE A 44 11.28 10.44 14.90
CA ILE A 44 12.40 9.56 14.52
C ILE A 44 11.91 8.13 14.63
N ARG A 45 12.20 7.30 13.66
CA ARG A 45 11.85 5.88 13.71
C ARG A 45 12.84 5.16 14.62
N PHE A 46 12.31 4.39 15.57
CA PHE A 46 13.12 3.67 16.53
C PHE A 46 13.17 2.18 16.22
N ILE A 47 14.35 1.60 16.27
CA ILE A 47 14.58 0.16 16.12
C ILE A 47 15.53 -0.29 17.23
N SER A 48 15.14 -1.30 17.98
CA SER A 48 15.99 -1.96 18.97
C SER A 48 16.17 -3.43 18.61
N ALA A 49 17.42 -3.88 18.60
CA ALA A 49 17.77 -5.28 18.35
C ALA A 49 18.81 -5.76 19.36
N ASP A 50 18.46 -6.76 20.13
CA ASP A 50 19.33 -7.33 21.18
C ASP A 50 19.51 -8.84 20.97
N CYS A 51 20.71 -9.34 21.24
CA CYS A 51 21.03 -10.77 21.23
C CYS A 51 21.47 -11.21 22.61
N HIS A 52 20.83 -12.25 23.15
CA HIS A 52 21.13 -12.83 24.45
C HIS A 52 21.34 -14.35 24.32
N GLY A 53 22.55 -14.75 23.93
CA GLY A 53 22.85 -16.15 23.64
C GLY A 53 21.97 -16.68 22.47
N PRO A 54 21.16 -17.73 22.72
CA PRO A 54 20.29 -18.29 21.68
C PRO A 54 19.03 -17.46 21.40
N PHE A 55 18.77 -16.39 22.15
CA PHE A 55 17.58 -15.55 22.03
C PHE A 55 17.93 -14.21 21.40
N ALA A 56 17.06 -13.72 20.53
CA ALA A 56 17.11 -12.37 19.99
C ALA A 56 15.78 -11.66 20.18
N ARG A 57 15.85 -10.37 20.38
CA ARG A 57 14.69 -9.48 20.42
C ARG A 57 14.84 -8.40 19.37
N LEU A 58 13.79 -8.19 18.58
CA LEU A 58 13.66 -7.07 17.67
C LEU A 58 12.38 -6.30 18.03
N PHE A 59 12.51 -4.99 18.18
CA PHE A 59 11.40 -4.10 18.41
C PHE A 59 11.49 -2.89 17.46
N ASN A 60 10.36 -2.50 16.90
CA ASN A 60 10.25 -1.35 16.01
C ASN A 60 9.14 -0.42 16.51
N ASP A 61 9.44 0.87 16.65
CA ASP A 61 8.45 1.93 16.77
C ASP A 61 8.69 3.00 15.70
N PHE A 62 7.79 3.08 14.73
CA PHE A 62 7.82 4.11 13.70
C PHE A 62 6.76 5.20 13.93
N GLY A 63 6.16 5.17 15.13
CA GLY A 63 5.14 6.11 15.54
C GLY A 63 3.72 5.76 15.07
N PRO A 64 2.76 6.63 15.38
CA PRO A 64 1.41 6.51 14.86
C PRO A 64 1.36 6.89 13.38
N GLU A 65 0.37 6.33 12.67
CA GLU A 65 0.08 6.65 11.27
C GLU A 65 1.29 6.52 10.31
N PHE A 66 2.18 5.56 10.56
CA PHE A 66 3.29 5.30 9.65
C PHE A 66 2.77 4.87 8.27
N GLU A 67 3.10 5.64 7.24
CA GLU A 67 2.62 5.39 5.88
C GLU A 67 3.51 4.39 5.15
N VAL A 68 2.91 3.27 4.74
CA VAL A 68 3.53 2.26 3.88
C VAL A 68 3.01 2.45 2.47
N LEU A 69 3.84 2.96 1.59
CA LEU A 69 3.48 3.26 0.19
C LEU A 69 3.28 2.00 -0.65
N ASP A 70 3.99 0.95 -0.31
CA ASP A 70 3.97 -0.32 -1.04
C ASP A 70 4.12 -1.50 -0.07
N LYS A 71 3.08 -2.33 0.04
CA LYS A 71 3.03 -3.46 0.97
C LYS A 71 4.00 -4.59 0.64
N ASN A 72 4.20 -4.86 -0.64
CA ASN A 72 4.84 -6.09 -1.10
C ASN A 72 6.07 -5.88 -1.99
N GLY A 73 6.33 -4.65 -2.45
CA GLY A 73 7.43 -4.34 -3.36
C GLY A 73 7.29 -4.90 -4.78
N GLU A 74 6.15 -5.55 -5.09
CA GLU A 74 5.91 -6.13 -6.42
C GLU A 74 5.51 -5.06 -7.43
N ASP A 75 5.87 -5.25 -8.68
CA ASP A 75 5.38 -4.36 -9.75
C ASP A 75 3.86 -4.50 -9.91
N PRO A 76 3.13 -3.39 -10.17
CA PRO A 76 1.70 -3.45 -10.41
C PRO A 76 1.34 -4.36 -11.59
N THR A 77 0.58 -5.41 -11.31
CA THR A 77 0.15 -6.39 -12.32
C THR A 77 -0.86 -5.76 -13.27
N GLU A 78 -0.65 -5.97 -14.56
CA GLU A 78 -1.56 -5.56 -15.63
C GLU A 78 -2.13 -6.80 -16.33
N VAL A 79 -3.46 -6.84 -16.51
CA VAL A 79 -4.17 -7.95 -17.11
C VAL A 79 -5.10 -7.48 -18.24
N MET A 80 -5.25 -8.31 -19.28
CA MET A 80 -6.09 -8.00 -20.44
C MET A 80 -7.55 -8.37 -20.18
N ILE A 81 -8.45 -7.48 -20.56
CA ILE A 81 -9.90 -7.60 -20.42
C ILE A 81 -10.49 -8.27 -21.67
N GLU A 82 -11.37 -9.25 -21.47
CA GLU A 82 -12.18 -9.86 -22.51
C GLU A 82 -13.55 -9.17 -22.61
N SER A 83 -14.15 -8.84 -21.47
CA SER A 83 -15.45 -8.16 -21.42
C SER A 83 -15.66 -7.42 -20.11
N ILE A 84 -16.54 -6.41 -20.18
CA ILE A 84 -17.08 -5.72 -18.99
C ILE A 84 -18.59 -5.69 -19.14
N THR A 85 -19.33 -6.18 -18.14
CA THR A 85 -20.80 -6.14 -18.17
C THR A 85 -21.32 -4.76 -17.83
N ASN A 86 -22.44 -4.37 -18.46
CA ASN A 86 -23.20 -3.17 -18.11
C ASN A 86 -24.28 -3.59 -17.10
N ALA A 87 -24.01 -3.40 -15.81
CA ALA A 87 -24.89 -3.86 -14.73
C ALA A 87 -24.66 -3.06 -13.43
N GLU A 88 -25.56 -3.20 -12.47
CA GLU A 88 -25.41 -2.66 -11.12
C GLU A 88 -24.16 -3.16 -10.42
N ARG A 89 -23.75 -4.39 -10.73
CA ARG A 89 -22.47 -4.97 -10.37
C ARG A 89 -21.73 -5.30 -11.67
N GLY A 90 -20.99 -4.31 -12.18
CA GLY A 90 -20.19 -4.48 -13.37
C GLY A 90 -19.10 -5.52 -13.16
N VAL A 91 -19.09 -6.56 -13.97
CA VAL A 91 -18.11 -7.65 -13.91
C VAL A 91 -17.12 -7.50 -15.04
N VAL A 92 -15.85 -7.45 -14.68
CA VAL A 92 -14.73 -7.56 -15.61
C VAL A 92 -14.35 -9.02 -15.74
N THR A 93 -14.27 -9.52 -16.96
CA THR A 93 -13.78 -10.87 -17.27
C THR A 93 -12.49 -10.76 -18.07
N LEU A 94 -11.48 -11.53 -17.69
CA LEU A 94 -10.19 -11.55 -18.36
C LEU A 94 -10.17 -12.50 -19.54
N LEU A 95 -9.26 -12.24 -20.49
CA LEU A 95 -9.03 -13.10 -21.64
C LEU A 95 -8.86 -14.57 -21.21
N LYS A 96 -9.36 -15.47 -22.06
CA LYS A 96 -9.27 -16.90 -21.82
C LYS A 96 -7.81 -17.34 -21.64
N GLY A 97 -7.55 -18.04 -20.52
CA GLY A 97 -6.20 -18.47 -20.13
C GLY A 97 -5.44 -17.49 -19.23
N SER A 98 -5.91 -16.24 -19.08
CA SER A 98 -5.34 -15.28 -18.13
C SER A 98 -5.93 -15.46 -16.74
N LYS A 99 -5.16 -15.09 -15.73
CA LYS A 99 -5.57 -15.02 -14.31
C LYS A 99 -5.06 -13.74 -13.71
N HIS A 100 -5.76 -13.24 -12.72
CA HIS A 100 -5.28 -12.10 -11.90
C HIS A 100 -4.84 -12.58 -10.51
N PRO A 101 -3.87 -11.90 -9.89
CA PRO A 101 -3.45 -12.17 -8.51
C PRO A 101 -4.18 -11.28 -7.48
N TYR A 102 -5.23 -10.56 -7.91
CA TYR A 102 -5.91 -9.57 -7.08
C TYR A 102 -6.71 -10.21 -5.95
N GLU A 103 -6.86 -9.46 -4.85
CA GLU A 103 -7.64 -9.81 -3.67
C GLU A 103 -8.83 -8.85 -3.48
N ASP A 104 -9.79 -9.23 -2.63
CA ASP A 104 -10.92 -8.37 -2.28
C ASP A 104 -10.43 -7.07 -1.63
N GLY A 105 -10.91 -5.94 -2.16
CA GLY A 105 -10.53 -4.61 -1.70
C GLY A 105 -9.29 -4.04 -2.40
N ASP A 106 -8.63 -4.80 -3.26
CA ASP A 106 -7.63 -4.24 -4.15
C ASP A 106 -8.25 -3.19 -5.05
N VAL A 107 -7.41 -2.30 -5.57
CA VAL A 107 -7.85 -1.23 -6.45
C VAL A 107 -7.19 -1.38 -7.80
N VAL A 108 -8.00 -1.26 -8.85
CA VAL A 108 -7.52 -1.32 -10.24
C VAL A 108 -7.89 -0.06 -11.00
N THR A 109 -7.04 0.33 -11.93
CA THR A 109 -7.39 1.31 -12.96
C THR A 109 -7.66 0.58 -14.27
N ILE A 110 -8.70 1.01 -14.97
CA ILE A 110 -9.10 0.47 -16.27
C ILE A 110 -8.61 1.41 -17.37
N ASN A 111 -7.97 0.86 -18.40
CA ASN A 111 -7.40 1.62 -19.50
C ASN A 111 -7.61 0.90 -20.83
N LYS A 112 -7.55 1.67 -21.94
CA LYS A 112 -7.58 1.16 -23.32
C LYS A 112 -8.83 0.35 -23.67
N VAL A 113 -9.95 0.62 -23.00
CA VAL A 113 -11.26 0.05 -23.34
C VAL A 113 -11.89 0.86 -24.45
N ASP A 114 -12.41 0.19 -25.47
CA ASP A 114 -13.25 0.77 -26.51
C ASP A 114 -14.73 0.58 -26.09
N GLY A 115 -15.51 1.64 -26.17
CA GLY A 115 -16.84 1.72 -25.57
C GLY A 115 -16.79 2.20 -24.11
N MET A 116 -17.75 1.82 -23.30
CA MET A 116 -17.85 2.18 -21.87
C MET A 116 -17.70 3.70 -21.64
N THR A 117 -18.44 4.48 -22.41
CA THR A 117 -18.49 5.95 -22.29
C THR A 117 -19.72 6.36 -21.52
N LEU A 118 -19.57 7.35 -20.64
CA LEU A 118 -20.63 7.96 -19.85
C LEU A 118 -21.01 9.29 -20.50
N ASN A 119 -22.27 9.43 -20.92
CA ASN A 119 -22.80 10.69 -21.45
C ASN A 119 -23.69 11.35 -20.42
N GLN A 120 -23.15 12.31 -19.67
CA GLN A 120 -23.93 13.14 -18.74
C GLN A 120 -23.79 14.62 -19.10
N GLU A 121 -24.93 15.30 -19.32
CA GLU A 121 -25.06 16.76 -19.49
C GLU A 121 -23.98 17.43 -20.37
N GLY A 122 -23.67 16.81 -21.53
CA GLY A 122 -22.72 17.40 -22.50
C GLY A 122 -21.23 17.13 -22.22
N GLN A 123 -20.90 16.35 -21.18
CA GLN A 123 -19.58 15.84 -20.98
C GLN A 123 -19.55 14.34 -21.24
N THR A 124 -18.64 13.91 -22.13
CA THR A 124 -18.39 12.50 -22.38
C THR A 124 -17.18 12.10 -21.53
N SER A 125 -17.38 11.26 -20.53
CA SER A 125 -16.29 10.62 -19.80
C SER A 125 -16.18 9.15 -20.16
N SER A 126 -14.99 8.60 -20.10
CA SER A 126 -14.73 7.19 -20.39
C SER A 126 -14.41 6.44 -19.09
N ILE A 127 -14.66 5.15 -19.06
CA ILE A 127 -14.18 4.27 -17.99
C ILE A 127 -12.63 4.25 -17.92
N ASN A 128 -11.99 4.63 -19.02
CA ASN A 128 -10.54 4.69 -19.10
C ASN A 128 -9.96 5.73 -18.13
N GLY A 129 -8.98 5.33 -17.33
CA GLY A 129 -8.37 6.15 -16.29
C GLY A 129 -9.16 6.17 -14.99
N THR A 130 -10.33 5.53 -14.92
CA THR A 130 -11.08 5.43 -13.67
C THR A 130 -10.49 4.36 -12.75
N VAL A 131 -10.65 4.59 -11.45
CA VAL A 131 -10.12 3.76 -10.38
C VAL A 131 -11.27 3.07 -9.66
N HIS A 132 -11.19 1.75 -9.53
CA HIS A 132 -12.25 0.93 -8.95
C HIS A 132 -11.70 0.03 -7.85
N ALA A 133 -12.35 0.04 -6.69
CA ALA A 133 -12.17 -1.02 -5.70
C ALA A 133 -12.87 -2.27 -6.21
N ILE A 134 -12.20 -3.40 -6.15
CA ILE A 134 -12.70 -4.65 -6.73
C ILE A 134 -13.18 -5.63 -5.67
N LYS A 135 -14.08 -6.50 -6.09
CA LYS A 135 -14.46 -7.71 -5.37
C LYS A 135 -14.23 -8.91 -6.26
N VAL A 136 -13.41 -9.84 -5.79
CA VAL A 136 -13.03 -11.02 -6.56
C VAL A 136 -14.19 -12.01 -6.62
N ILE A 137 -14.52 -12.48 -7.83
CA ILE A 137 -15.49 -13.55 -8.06
C ILE A 137 -14.76 -14.90 -8.22
N ASN A 138 -13.74 -14.90 -9.05
CA ASN A 138 -12.88 -16.07 -9.30
C ASN A 138 -11.54 -15.58 -9.92
N SER A 139 -10.63 -16.50 -10.24
CA SER A 139 -9.30 -16.18 -10.78
C SER A 139 -9.30 -15.41 -12.13
N ARG A 140 -10.45 -15.27 -12.79
CA ARG A 140 -10.60 -14.59 -14.10
C ARG A 140 -11.60 -13.44 -14.09
N SER A 141 -12.34 -13.25 -13.01
CA SER A 141 -13.42 -12.25 -12.97
C SER A 141 -13.49 -11.56 -11.64
N PHE A 142 -13.75 -10.24 -11.68
CA PHE A 142 -13.96 -9.40 -10.51
C PHE A 142 -15.01 -8.32 -10.78
N GLU A 143 -15.71 -7.87 -9.75
CA GLU A 143 -16.66 -6.76 -9.79
C GLU A 143 -15.92 -5.42 -9.64
N ILE A 144 -16.42 -4.37 -10.32
CA ILE A 144 -15.87 -3.00 -10.27
C ILE A 144 -16.91 -1.94 -9.85
N GLY A 145 -18.09 -2.39 -9.38
CA GLY A 145 -19.20 -1.50 -9.00
C GLY A 145 -20.19 -1.26 -10.13
N ASP A 146 -20.95 -0.17 -10.04
CA ASP A 146 -22.06 0.12 -10.94
C ASP A 146 -21.59 0.67 -12.30
N THR A 147 -21.91 -0.04 -13.36
CA THR A 147 -21.56 0.30 -14.74
C THR A 147 -22.75 0.60 -15.63
N ARG A 148 -24.00 0.66 -15.09
CA ARG A 148 -25.23 0.84 -15.88
C ARG A 148 -25.28 2.12 -16.69
N ASN A 149 -24.61 3.17 -16.21
CA ASN A 149 -24.61 4.47 -16.88
C ASN A 149 -23.58 4.59 -18.01
N TYR A 150 -22.73 3.59 -18.19
CA TYR A 150 -21.80 3.53 -19.31
C TYR A 150 -22.48 2.93 -20.56
N SER A 151 -21.98 3.28 -21.74
CA SER A 151 -22.35 2.57 -22.96
C SER A 151 -21.83 1.12 -22.93
N GLU A 152 -22.22 0.30 -23.90
CA GLU A 152 -21.75 -1.08 -23.99
C GLU A 152 -20.22 -1.16 -24.18
N TYR A 153 -19.63 -2.19 -23.60
CA TYR A 153 -18.25 -2.57 -23.88
C TYR A 153 -18.14 -3.11 -25.31
N ILE A 154 -17.16 -2.64 -26.08
CA ILE A 154 -16.95 -3.06 -27.46
C ILE A 154 -15.80 -4.07 -27.54
N LYS A 155 -14.62 -3.67 -27.11
CA LYS A 155 -13.41 -4.51 -27.15
C LYS A 155 -12.25 -3.87 -26.40
N ASN A 156 -11.14 -4.60 -26.34
CA ASN A 156 -9.86 -4.19 -25.72
C ASN A 156 -9.98 -3.92 -24.21
N GLY A 157 -8.94 -3.49 -23.60
CA GLY A 157 -8.87 -3.04 -22.21
C GLY A 157 -7.81 -3.75 -21.41
N LEU A 158 -7.32 -3.00 -20.47
CA LEU A 158 -6.32 -3.42 -19.49
C LEU A 158 -6.81 -3.01 -18.11
N ALA A 159 -6.74 -3.92 -17.16
CA ALA A 159 -6.90 -3.61 -15.74
C ALA A 159 -5.53 -3.70 -15.07
N LYS A 160 -5.12 -2.62 -14.40
CA LYS A 160 -3.84 -2.53 -13.72
C LYS A 160 -4.06 -2.27 -12.24
N ASN A 161 -3.42 -3.03 -11.38
CA ASN A 161 -3.45 -2.80 -9.94
C ASN A 161 -2.86 -1.42 -9.60
N VAL A 162 -3.51 -0.71 -8.69
CA VAL A 162 -3.06 0.57 -8.13
C VAL A 162 -2.67 0.34 -6.68
N LYS A 163 -1.44 0.65 -6.34
CA LYS A 163 -0.98 0.57 -4.95
C LYS A 163 -1.55 1.72 -4.15
N ILE A 164 -2.23 1.38 -3.07
CA ILE A 164 -2.78 2.35 -2.13
C ILE A 164 -1.93 2.32 -0.87
N PRO A 165 -1.38 3.47 -0.45
CA PRO A 165 -0.70 3.57 0.82
C PRO A 165 -1.61 3.16 1.98
N ILE A 166 -1.05 2.43 2.93
CA ILE A 166 -1.73 2.09 4.18
C ILE A 166 -1.03 2.77 5.35
N LYS A 167 -1.80 3.07 6.40
CA LYS A 167 -1.26 3.58 7.65
C LYS A 167 -1.21 2.47 8.68
N ILE A 168 -0.11 2.38 9.40
CA ILE A 168 0.14 1.40 10.46
C ILE A 168 0.49 2.17 11.73
N ASP A 169 -0.14 1.79 12.84
CA ASP A 169 0.20 2.30 14.16
C ASP A 169 1.16 1.35 14.86
N PHE A 170 2.32 1.86 15.22
CA PHE A 170 3.30 1.10 16.00
C PHE A 170 3.07 1.30 17.50
N PRO A 171 3.14 0.24 18.30
CA PRO A 171 3.11 0.36 19.76
C PRO A 171 4.39 1.03 20.25
N SER A 172 4.32 1.82 21.32
CA SER A 172 5.48 2.27 22.06
C SER A 172 6.10 1.15 22.88
N PHE A 173 7.33 1.31 23.26
CA PHE A 173 8.09 0.36 24.08
C PHE A 173 7.45 0.11 25.45
#